data_ed4259d98216ff5d398bbe10bdd52072
#
_entry.id   ed4259d98216ff5d398bbe10bdd52072
#
_cell.length_a   1.000
_cell.length_b   1.000
_cell.length_c   1.000
_cell.angle_alpha   90.00
_cell.angle_beta   90.00
_cell.angle_gamma   90.00
#
_symmetry.space_group_name_H-M   'P 1'
#
loop_
_entity.id
_entity.type
_entity.pdbx_description
1 polymer ?
#
loop_
_entity_poly.entity_id
_entity_poly.type
_entity_poly.pdbx_seq_one_letter_code
_entity_poly.pdbx_strand_id
1 'polypeptide(L)'
;LGEIEAGGAGHGAAAATELLVLGEEVLEHWVTAKGVEPTRETREGFRLLALHRQGCGDDPSFNACRETCRELVYHYNLITGDPQHDAAAQRLLMMTMVANHLFLFVAGKMQVAELGDFCCASRPLRQDAAPLESA
;
A
#
# COMPACT_ATOMS: atom_id res chain seq x y z
N LEU A 1 9.65 -0.96 22.31
CA LEU A 1 9.00 0.26 21.85
C LEU A 1 9.52 1.51 22.54
N GLY A 2 10.29 1.33 23.63
CA GLY A 2 10.89 2.48 24.29
C GLY A 2 11.82 3.23 23.36
N GLU A 3 12.58 2.51 22.55
CA GLU A 3 13.48 3.16 21.64
C GLU A 3 12.72 3.91 20.54
N ILE A 4 11.52 3.45 20.23
CA ILE A 4 10.68 4.15 19.27
C ILE A 4 10.34 5.54 19.81
N GLU A 5 9.97 5.61 21.07
CA GLU A 5 9.64 6.88 21.69
C GLU A 5 10.87 7.77 21.78
N ALA A 6 11.99 7.19 22.13
CA ALA A 6 13.22 7.95 22.26
C ALA A 6 13.65 8.53 20.92
N GLY A 7 13.42 7.79 19.86
CA GLY A 7 13.76 8.27 18.53
C GLY A 7 12.56 8.76 17.76
N GLY A 8 11.60 9.38 18.44
CA GLY A 8 10.30 9.69 17.88
C GLY A 8 10.31 10.20 16.45
N ALA A 9 11.09 11.23 16.16
CA ALA A 9 11.13 11.81 14.83
C ALA A 9 11.66 10.80 13.80
N GLY A 10 12.78 10.15 14.14
CA GLY A 10 13.36 9.16 13.24
C GLY A 10 12.46 7.96 13.06
N HIS A 11 11.80 7.56 14.13
CA HIS A 11 10.90 6.43 14.05
C HIS A 11 9.73 6.72 13.10
N GLY A 12 9.16 7.91 13.19
CA GLY A 12 8.06 8.27 12.32
C GLY A 12 8.45 8.23 10.85
N ALA A 13 9.63 8.78 10.54
CA ALA A 13 10.10 8.76 9.17
C ALA A 13 10.40 7.33 8.70
N ALA A 14 11.00 6.52 9.57
CA ALA A 14 11.28 5.13 9.22
C ALA A 14 10.01 4.33 9.02
N ALA A 15 9.01 4.54 9.88
CA ALA A 15 7.74 3.83 9.73
C ALA A 15 7.03 4.26 8.45
N ALA A 16 7.09 5.55 8.11
CA ALA A 16 6.49 6.02 6.88
C ALA A 16 7.17 5.38 5.67
N THR A 17 8.50 5.25 5.72
CA THR A 17 9.23 4.59 4.65
C THR A 17 8.81 3.13 4.52
N GLU A 18 8.65 2.44 5.64
CA GLU A 18 8.21 1.05 5.61
C GLU A 18 6.83 0.91 5.00
N LEU A 19 5.92 1.82 5.34
CA LEU A 19 4.57 1.78 4.78
C LEU A 19 4.59 2.02 3.28
N LEU A 20 5.46 2.92 2.83
CA LEU A 20 5.60 3.19 1.41
C LEU A 20 6.12 1.94 0.68
N VAL A 21 7.13 1.28 1.27
CA VAL A 21 7.69 0.06 0.69
C VAL A 21 6.66 -1.05 0.65
N LEU A 22 5.84 -1.17 1.70
CA LEU A 22 4.78 -2.16 1.71
C LEU A 22 3.78 -1.91 0.57
N GLY A 23 3.45 -0.65 0.32
CA GLY A 23 2.59 -0.32 -0.80
C GLY A 23 3.20 -0.72 -2.13
N GLU A 24 4.50 -0.49 -2.28
CA GLU A 24 5.20 -0.91 -3.49
C GLU A 24 5.17 -2.42 -3.64
N GLU A 25 5.40 -3.15 -2.54
CA GLU A 25 5.40 -4.61 -2.60
C GLU A 25 4.03 -5.16 -2.99
N VAL A 26 2.98 -4.55 -2.50
CA VAL A 26 1.62 -4.95 -2.85
C VAL A 26 1.41 -4.82 -4.36
N LEU A 27 1.81 -3.70 -4.92
CA LEU A 27 1.65 -3.49 -6.35
C LEU A 27 2.60 -4.34 -7.18
N GLU A 28 3.82 -4.58 -6.69
CA GLU A 28 4.73 -5.51 -7.35
C GLU A 28 4.10 -6.89 -7.44
N HIS A 29 3.47 -7.31 -6.37
CA HIS A 29 2.84 -8.63 -6.33
C HIS A 29 1.75 -8.73 -7.40
N TRP A 30 0.94 -7.69 -7.53
CA TRP A 30 -0.10 -7.63 -8.55
C TRP A 30 0.49 -7.70 -9.95
N VAL A 31 1.50 -6.87 -10.23
CA VAL A 31 2.13 -6.82 -11.54
C VAL A 31 2.77 -8.16 -11.88
N THR A 32 3.48 -8.75 -10.93
CA THR A 32 4.13 -10.05 -11.13
C THR A 32 3.10 -11.13 -11.37
N ALA A 33 2.00 -11.13 -10.63
CA ALA A 33 0.97 -12.13 -10.79
C ALA A 33 0.33 -12.07 -12.17
N LYS A 34 0.35 -10.90 -12.79
CA LYS A 34 -0.16 -10.74 -14.15
C LYS A 34 0.88 -11.12 -15.20
N GLY A 35 2.04 -11.61 -14.79
CA GLY A 35 3.06 -12.07 -15.72
C GLY A 35 3.94 -10.96 -16.27
N VAL A 36 3.99 -9.83 -15.59
CA VAL A 36 4.75 -8.68 -16.04
C VAL A 36 5.86 -8.40 -15.02
N GLU A 37 7.01 -7.96 -15.53
CA GLU A 37 8.13 -7.59 -14.67
C GLU A 37 7.85 -6.22 -14.05
N PRO A 38 7.88 -6.11 -12.71
CA PRO A 38 7.63 -4.82 -12.07
C PRO A 38 8.64 -3.76 -12.49
N THR A 39 8.17 -2.59 -12.82
CA THR A 39 9.03 -1.50 -13.25
C THR A 39 9.92 -1.03 -12.11
N ARG A 40 11.08 -0.53 -12.46
CA ARG A 40 11.99 0.13 -11.51
C ARG A 40 11.96 1.63 -11.66
N GLU A 41 11.12 2.12 -12.54
CA GLU A 41 11.01 3.55 -12.78
C GLU A 41 10.25 4.22 -11.63
N THR A 42 10.37 5.54 -11.60
CA THR A 42 9.61 6.33 -10.64
C THR A 42 8.72 7.30 -11.41
N ARG A 43 7.68 7.76 -10.76
CA ARG A 43 6.81 8.77 -11.28
C ARG A 43 6.62 9.80 -10.18
N GLU A 44 6.92 11.06 -10.49
CA GLU A 44 6.89 12.13 -9.48
C GLU A 44 7.80 11.79 -8.29
N GLY A 45 8.87 11.06 -8.56
CA GLY A 45 9.83 10.69 -7.54
C GLY A 45 9.49 9.42 -6.77
N PHE A 46 8.39 8.74 -7.10
CA PHE A 46 7.94 7.57 -6.35
C PHE A 46 7.73 6.37 -7.26
N ARG A 47 8.37 5.27 -6.89
CA ARG A 47 8.17 4.01 -7.60
C ARG A 47 6.75 3.50 -7.43
N LEU A 48 6.16 3.79 -6.27
CA LEU A 48 4.78 3.40 -5.99
C LEU A 48 3.83 3.88 -7.09
N LEU A 49 3.98 5.12 -7.52
CA LEU A 49 3.11 5.68 -8.54
C LEU A 49 3.37 5.07 -9.90
N ALA A 50 4.61 4.73 -10.20
CA ALA A 50 4.95 4.06 -11.45
C ALA A 50 4.39 2.64 -11.48
N LEU A 51 4.49 1.93 -10.35
CA LEU A 51 3.93 0.58 -10.24
C LEU A 51 2.42 0.60 -10.40
N HIS A 52 1.76 1.58 -9.81
CA HIS A 52 0.32 1.69 -9.96
C HIS A 52 -0.04 1.86 -11.43
N ARG A 53 0.66 2.77 -12.12
CA ARG A 53 0.38 3.01 -13.52
C ARG A 53 0.62 1.75 -14.34
N GLN A 54 1.69 1.03 -14.04
CA GLN A 54 1.98 -0.21 -14.76
C GLN A 54 0.91 -1.26 -14.53
N GLY A 55 0.41 -1.36 -13.30
CA GLY A 55 -0.53 -2.42 -12.94
C GLY A 55 -1.97 -2.13 -13.28
N CYS A 56 -2.34 -0.87 -13.47
CA CYS A 56 -3.76 -0.53 -13.67
C CYS A 56 -4.25 -0.88 -15.07
N GLY A 57 -3.38 -0.84 -16.07
CA GLY A 57 -3.80 -1.11 -17.44
C GLY A 57 -4.97 -0.22 -17.81
N ASP A 58 -6.01 -0.84 -18.37
CA ASP A 58 -7.22 -0.14 -18.77
C ASP A 58 -8.36 -0.35 -17.79
N ASP A 59 -8.09 -0.84 -16.60
CA ASP A 59 -9.12 -1.16 -15.61
C ASP A 59 -9.56 0.11 -14.87
N PRO A 60 -10.77 0.61 -15.10
CA PRO A 60 -11.20 1.85 -14.45
C PRO A 60 -11.36 1.74 -12.95
N SER A 61 -11.46 0.54 -12.39
CA SER A 61 -11.54 0.42 -10.93
C SER A 61 -10.25 0.86 -10.26
N PHE A 62 -9.14 0.87 -10.99
CA PHE A 62 -7.86 1.35 -10.44
C PHE A 62 -7.80 2.87 -10.31
N ASN A 63 -8.81 3.60 -10.76
CA ASN A 63 -8.83 5.04 -10.54
C ASN A 63 -8.88 5.36 -9.05
N ALA A 64 -9.68 4.63 -8.29
CA ALA A 64 -9.72 4.81 -6.84
C ALA A 64 -8.40 4.42 -6.20
N CYS A 65 -7.78 3.37 -6.71
CA CYS A 65 -6.49 2.93 -6.23
C CYS A 65 -5.42 4.00 -6.47
N ARG A 66 -5.51 4.72 -7.59
CA ARG A 66 -4.57 5.80 -7.86
C ARG A 66 -4.65 6.86 -6.77
N GLU A 67 -5.87 7.22 -6.37
CA GLU A 67 -6.03 8.22 -5.31
C GLU A 67 -5.45 7.70 -4.00
N THR A 68 -5.66 6.42 -3.71
CA THR A 68 -5.10 5.81 -2.51
C THR A 68 -3.57 5.88 -2.53
N CYS A 69 -2.96 5.58 -3.67
CA CYS A 69 -1.51 5.67 -3.81
C CYS A 69 -1.02 7.10 -3.61
N ARG A 70 -1.75 8.08 -4.15
CA ARG A 70 -1.37 9.46 -3.98
C ARG A 70 -1.53 9.91 -2.54
N GLU A 71 -2.53 9.41 -1.84
CA GLU A 71 -2.67 9.69 -0.42
C GLU A 71 -1.51 9.12 0.38
N LEU A 72 -1.06 7.93 0.01
CA LEU A 72 0.07 7.32 0.69
C LEU A 72 1.31 8.18 0.53
N VAL A 73 1.56 8.65 -0.68
CA VAL A 73 2.67 9.55 -0.97
C VAL A 73 2.53 10.87 -0.22
N TYR A 74 1.31 11.39 -0.16
CA TYR A 74 1.04 12.63 0.54
C TYR A 74 1.41 12.53 2.02
N HIS A 75 0.96 11.46 2.67
CA HIS A 75 1.28 11.26 4.08
C HIS A 75 2.77 10.99 4.29
N TYR A 76 3.39 10.27 3.36
CA TYR A 76 4.82 10.08 3.42
C TYR A 76 5.55 11.42 3.44
N ASN A 77 5.17 12.31 2.53
CA ASN A 77 5.81 13.63 2.45
C ASN A 77 5.55 14.47 3.69
N LEU A 78 4.33 14.40 4.23
CA LEU A 78 4.00 15.13 5.46
C LEU A 78 4.86 14.65 6.62
N ILE A 79 4.98 13.35 6.78
CA ILE A 79 5.67 12.77 7.93
C ILE A 79 7.17 13.01 7.82
N THR A 80 7.74 12.76 6.64
CA THR A 80 9.18 12.91 6.47
C THR A 80 9.60 14.37 6.39
N GLY A 81 8.71 15.25 5.94
CA GLY A 81 9.01 16.67 5.85
C GLY A 81 9.01 17.38 7.19
N ASP A 82 8.23 16.87 8.14
CA ASP A 82 8.17 17.45 9.47
C ASP A 82 7.90 16.34 10.48
N PRO A 83 8.92 15.52 10.78
CA PRO A 83 8.72 14.35 11.64
C PRO A 83 8.41 14.72 13.09
N GLN A 84 8.67 15.93 13.50
CA GLN A 84 8.41 16.36 14.87
C GLN A 84 7.14 17.18 15.02
N HIS A 85 6.33 17.21 13.97
CA HIS A 85 5.06 17.91 14.05
C HIS A 85 4.19 17.31 15.15
N ASP A 86 3.40 18.17 15.82
CA ASP A 86 2.56 17.72 16.93
C ASP A 86 1.62 16.60 16.51
N ALA A 87 1.18 16.59 15.26
CA ALA A 87 0.25 15.59 14.76
C ALA A 87 0.96 14.40 14.12
N ALA A 88 2.26 14.25 14.35
CA ALA A 88 3.03 13.18 13.66
C ALA A 88 2.45 11.79 13.90
N ALA A 89 2.08 11.48 15.15
CA ALA A 89 1.51 10.17 15.46
C ALA A 89 0.18 9.95 14.73
N GLN A 90 -0.64 10.98 14.67
CA GLN A 90 -1.91 10.89 13.98
C GLN A 90 -1.71 10.74 12.47
N ARG A 91 -0.74 11.45 11.93
CA ARG A 91 -0.41 11.33 10.51
C ARG A 91 0.04 9.93 10.17
N LEU A 92 0.86 9.33 11.03
CA LEU A 92 1.31 7.96 10.81
C LEU A 92 0.16 6.97 10.88
N LEU A 93 -0.76 7.19 11.82
CA LEU A 93 -1.96 6.35 11.90
C LEU A 93 -2.78 6.45 10.61
N MET A 94 -2.97 7.65 10.10
CA MET A 94 -3.70 7.84 8.86
C MET A 94 -2.99 7.15 7.70
N MET A 95 -1.67 7.27 7.64
CA MET A 95 -0.92 6.60 6.59
C MET A 95 -1.06 5.09 6.66
N THR A 96 -1.07 4.55 7.87
CA THR A 96 -1.27 3.12 8.07
C THR A 96 -2.63 2.68 7.54
N MET A 97 -3.66 3.47 7.79
CA MET A 97 -5.00 3.14 7.30
C MET A 97 -5.05 3.19 5.78
N VAL A 98 -4.37 4.16 5.17
CA VAL A 98 -4.32 4.27 3.72
C VAL A 98 -3.57 3.07 3.13
N ALA A 99 -2.46 2.68 3.74
CA ALA A 99 -1.69 1.52 3.27
C ALA A 99 -2.52 0.25 3.36
N ASN A 100 -3.28 0.10 4.44
CA ASN A 100 -4.14 -1.06 4.60
C ASN A 100 -5.25 -1.07 3.55
N HIS A 101 -5.79 0.08 3.23
CA HIS A 101 -6.80 0.20 2.19
C HIS A 101 -6.25 -0.27 0.84
N LEU A 102 -5.03 0.17 0.52
CA LEU A 102 -4.39 -0.27 -0.71
C LEU A 102 -4.21 -1.78 -0.74
N PHE A 103 -3.74 -2.35 0.37
CA PHE A 103 -3.55 -3.79 0.47
C PHE A 103 -4.86 -4.53 0.21
N LEU A 104 -5.94 -4.10 0.86
CA LEU A 104 -7.23 -4.77 0.73
C LEU A 104 -7.78 -4.65 -0.69
N PHE A 105 -7.59 -3.50 -1.31
CA PHE A 105 -8.06 -3.31 -2.68
C PHE A 105 -7.36 -4.29 -3.62
N VAL A 106 -6.03 -4.35 -3.56
CA VAL A 106 -5.28 -5.20 -4.47
C VAL A 106 -5.54 -6.67 -4.18
N ALA A 107 -5.64 -7.03 -2.90
CA ALA A 107 -5.97 -8.40 -2.52
C ALA A 107 -7.30 -8.82 -3.12
N GLY A 108 -8.29 -7.92 -3.07
CA GLY A 108 -9.59 -8.20 -3.69
C GLY A 108 -9.50 -8.36 -5.19
N LYS A 109 -8.69 -7.53 -5.84
CA LYS A 109 -8.50 -7.65 -7.29
C LYS A 109 -7.84 -8.97 -7.66
N MET A 110 -6.87 -9.41 -6.88
CA MET A 110 -6.21 -10.69 -7.14
C MET A 110 -7.18 -11.85 -6.96
N GLN A 111 -8.04 -11.77 -5.97
CA GLN A 111 -9.03 -12.80 -5.73
C GLN A 111 -10.01 -12.89 -6.90
N VAL A 112 -10.48 -11.74 -7.36
CA VAL A 112 -11.43 -11.70 -8.49
C VAL A 112 -10.77 -12.25 -9.76
N ALA A 113 -9.50 -11.93 -9.97
CA ALA A 113 -8.77 -12.39 -11.15
C ALA A 113 -8.25 -13.81 -11.01
N GLU A 114 -8.43 -14.42 -9.83
CA GLU A 114 -7.95 -15.76 -9.54
C GLU A 114 -6.44 -15.87 -9.68
N LEU A 115 -5.73 -14.83 -9.25
CA LEU A 115 -4.28 -14.78 -9.34
C LEU A 115 -3.58 -15.20 -8.05
N GLY A 116 -4.36 -15.69 -7.07
CA GLY A 116 -3.81 -16.19 -5.83
C GLY A 116 -3.96 -15.23 -4.67
N ASP A 117 -3.34 -15.59 -3.56
CA ASP A 117 -3.37 -14.79 -2.34
C ASP A 117 -2.04 -14.10 -2.14
N PHE A 118 -2.06 -13.03 -1.34
CA PHE A 118 -0.81 -12.42 -0.94
C PHE A 118 -0.11 -13.31 0.06
N CYS A 119 -0.37 -13.11 1.28
CA CYS A 119 0.26 -13.86 2.35
C CYS A 119 -0.82 -14.27 3.32
N CYS A 120 -0.40 -14.78 4.46
CA CYS A 120 -1.35 -15.21 5.49
C CYS A 120 -2.33 -14.14 5.85
N ALA A 121 -1.94 -12.87 5.77
CA ALA A 121 -2.80 -11.79 6.19
C ALA A 121 -4.06 -11.66 5.36
N SER A 122 -4.01 -12.08 4.09
CA SER A 122 -5.19 -11.97 3.22
C SER A 122 -6.09 -13.19 3.30
N ARG A 123 -5.60 -14.28 3.91
CA ARG A 123 -6.37 -15.53 3.91
C ARG A 123 -7.68 -15.44 4.69
N PRO A 124 -7.73 -14.83 5.87
CA PRO A 124 -9.01 -14.74 6.57
C PRO A 124 -10.06 -14.02 5.76
N LEU A 125 -9.64 -13.00 5.03
CA LEU A 125 -10.55 -12.25 4.18
C LEU A 125 -11.11 -13.14 3.09
N ARG A 126 -10.24 -13.92 2.46
CA ARG A 126 -10.68 -14.85 1.43
C ARG A 126 -11.64 -15.90 1.95
N GLN A 127 -11.36 -16.41 3.13
CA GLN A 127 -12.20 -17.43 3.73
C GLN A 127 -13.58 -16.90 4.05
N ASP A 128 -13.65 -15.63 4.45
CA ASP A 128 -14.93 -15.00 4.68
C ASP A 128 -15.74 -14.90 3.39
N ALA A 129 -15.08 -14.63 2.29
CA ALA A 129 -15.75 -14.50 1.01
C ALA A 129 -16.12 -15.84 0.41
N ALA A 130 -15.25 -16.83 0.56
CA ALA A 130 -15.44 -18.13 -0.10
C ALA A 130 -16.75 -18.80 0.25
N PRO A 131 -17.19 -18.86 1.52
CA PRO A 131 -18.47 -19.49 1.82
C PRO A 131 -19.64 -18.81 1.12
N LEU A 132 -19.58 -17.51 0.97
CA LEU A 132 -20.64 -16.79 0.28
C LEU A 132 -20.69 -17.15 -1.18
N GLU A 133 -19.54 -17.29 -1.78
CA GLU A 133 -19.47 -17.67 -3.18
C GLU A 133 -19.96 -19.09 -3.39
N SER A 134 -19.68 -19.94 -2.47
CA SER A 134 -20.09 -21.34 -2.54
C SER A 134 -21.58 -21.47 -2.44
N ALA A 135 -22.22 -20.57 -1.75
CA ALA A 135 -23.64 -20.62 -1.60
C ALA A 135 -24.36 -20.26 -2.87
#